data_f110238d546a0c648a8ac3a5070aeb12
#
_entry.id   f110238d546a0c648a8ac3a5070aeb12
#
_cell.length_a   1.000
_cell.length_b   1.000
_cell.length_c   1.000
_cell.angle_alpha   90.00
_cell.angle_beta   90.00
_cell.angle_gamma   90.00
#
_symmetry.space_group_name_H-M   'P 1'
#
loop_
_entity.id
_entity.type
_entity.pdbx_description
1 polymer ?
#
loop_
_entity_poly.entity_id
_entity_poly.type
_entity_poly.pdbx_seq_one_letter_code
_entity_poly.pdbx_strand_id
1 'polypeptide(L)'
;MFIIIKSTEKKQYVNFAHGGFTMEYRIKKIQSKADIDLCNEFEITNYKWRNVYTPKVVGKMGFIPGEGIFAKMTCFEENPLALKTQDRDRVCDDSAMEIFLAFTEEGEKLSNDIMYINFEFNSNAKMYAKYGKGRKGRTFISEELCKECGCTVTKDEKSWTATVLFPIKFLEETCNAGKLDVGSQFYCNFYKISETPEIEHYGSFSPIGTETPNFHVPIYFAKAIIVE
;
A
#
# COMPACT_ATOMS: atom_id res chain seq x y z
N MET A 1 -3.66 -18.02 -23.41
CA MET A 1 -4.29 -16.99 -24.29
C MET A 1 -4.14 -15.67 -23.56
N PHE A 2 -3.31 -14.76 -24.05
CA PHE A 2 -3.11 -13.44 -23.47
C PHE A 2 -4.18 -12.50 -24.02
N ILE A 3 -5.02 -11.97 -23.15
CA ILE A 3 -5.92 -10.87 -23.52
C ILE A 3 -5.23 -9.58 -23.07
N ILE A 4 -4.70 -8.81 -24.03
CA ILE A 4 -4.18 -7.46 -23.79
C ILE A 4 -5.37 -6.50 -23.85
N ILE A 5 -5.82 -6.03 -22.71
CA ILE A 5 -6.76 -4.90 -22.67
C ILE A 5 -5.92 -3.64 -22.88
N LYS A 6 -5.95 -3.11 -24.12
CA LYS A 6 -5.38 -1.79 -24.44
C LYS A 6 -6.28 -0.71 -23.82
N SER A 7 -5.92 -0.20 -22.66
CA SER A 7 -6.23 1.18 -22.28
C SER A 7 -4.92 1.96 -22.35
N THR A 8 -4.97 3.14 -22.89
CA THR A 8 -3.86 4.05 -23.14
C THR A 8 -2.82 4.07 -22.01
N GLU A 9 -1.63 3.52 -22.30
CA GLU A 9 -0.32 3.69 -21.62
C GLU A 9 -0.11 3.23 -20.17
N LYS A 10 -1.02 2.45 -19.55
CA LYS A 10 -0.76 1.85 -18.23
C LYS A 10 -0.80 0.32 -18.36
N LYS A 11 0.36 -0.33 -18.50
CA LYS A 11 0.46 -1.79 -18.54
C LYS A 11 0.32 -2.36 -17.12
N GLN A 12 -0.91 -2.62 -16.68
CA GLN A 12 -1.17 -3.55 -15.58
C GLN A 12 -1.17 -4.96 -16.18
N TYR A 13 -0.23 -5.81 -15.77
CA TYR A 13 -0.17 -7.19 -16.21
C TYR A 13 -1.09 -8.05 -15.34
N VAL A 14 -2.10 -8.63 -15.96
CA VAL A 14 -2.96 -9.65 -15.34
C VAL A 14 -2.47 -11.01 -15.80
N ASN A 15 -2.00 -11.83 -14.88
CA ASN A 15 -1.56 -13.19 -15.18
C ASN A 15 -2.68 -14.18 -14.82
N PHE A 16 -3.13 -14.99 -15.79
CA PHE A 16 -4.12 -16.03 -15.58
C PHE A 16 -3.40 -17.36 -15.34
N ALA A 17 -3.23 -17.76 -14.08
CA ALA A 17 -2.80 -19.10 -13.74
C ALA A 17 -3.83 -19.73 -12.79
N HIS A 18 -4.44 -20.84 -13.21
CA HIS A 18 -5.33 -21.69 -12.41
C HIS A 18 -6.54 -21.00 -11.75
N GLY A 19 -7.35 -20.28 -12.53
CA GLY A 19 -8.71 -19.90 -12.12
C GLY A 19 -8.84 -18.67 -11.20
N GLY A 20 -7.77 -17.92 -10.94
CA GLY A 20 -7.80 -16.69 -10.13
C GLY A 20 -7.09 -15.52 -10.84
N PHE A 21 -7.62 -14.32 -10.68
CA PHE A 21 -6.94 -13.09 -11.10
C PHE A 21 -5.83 -12.79 -10.10
N THR A 22 -4.57 -12.83 -10.51
CA THR A 22 -3.46 -12.36 -9.70
C THR A 22 -2.93 -11.08 -10.34
N MET A 23 -3.13 -9.94 -9.69
CA MET A 23 -2.50 -8.69 -10.10
C MET A 23 -1.01 -8.73 -9.78
N GLU A 24 -0.20 -8.08 -10.62
CA GLU A 24 1.23 -7.93 -10.39
C GLU A 24 1.60 -6.44 -10.41
N TYR A 25 2.43 -6.03 -9.45
CA TYR A 25 3.02 -4.70 -9.41
C TYR A 25 4.55 -4.79 -9.46
N ARG A 26 5.15 -4.07 -10.40
CA ARG A 26 6.60 -4.04 -10.61
C ARG A 26 7.19 -2.82 -9.93
N ILE A 27 8.04 -3.06 -8.94
CA ILE A 27 8.74 -2.04 -8.17
C ILE A 27 10.10 -1.82 -8.81
N LYS A 28 10.30 -0.65 -9.40
CA LYS A 28 11.56 -0.31 -10.05
C LYS A 28 12.64 -0.04 -9.01
N LYS A 29 13.85 -0.56 -9.25
CA LYS A 29 15.05 -0.14 -8.55
C LYS A 29 15.41 1.28 -8.96
N ILE A 30 15.61 2.16 -7.99
CA ILE A 30 15.95 3.57 -8.15
C ILE A 30 17.16 3.92 -7.28
N GLN A 31 17.84 5.03 -7.62
CA GLN A 31 19.03 5.44 -6.89
C GLN A 31 18.72 6.27 -5.65
N SER A 32 17.59 7.00 -5.68
CA SER A 32 17.19 7.89 -4.60
C SER A 32 15.67 8.12 -4.60
N LYS A 33 15.16 8.72 -3.53
CA LYS A 33 13.74 9.14 -3.42
C LYS A 33 13.32 10.12 -4.53
N ALA A 34 14.26 10.90 -5.09
CA ALA A 34 14.00 11.84 -6.16
C ALA A 34 13.59 11.16 -7.48
N ASP A 35 13.98 9.90 -7.65
CA ASP A 35 13.70 9.12 -8.86
C ASP A 35 12.32 8.45 -8.84
N ILE A 36 11.50 8.67 -7.82
CA ILE A 36 10.20 7.99 -7.64
C ILE A 36 9.28 8.17 -8.85
N ASP A 37 9.39 9.28 -9.56
CA ASP A 37 8.55 9.54 -10.73
C ASP A 37 8.92 8.68 -11.96
N LEU A 38 10.05 7.98 -11.93
CA LEU A 38 10.47 6.99 -12.93
C LEU A 38 9.84 5.59 -12.68
N CYS A 39 9.20 5.38 -11.53
CA CYS A 39 8.58 4.11 -11.15
C CYS A 39 7.22 3.90 -11.82
N ASN A 40 6.81 2.63 -11.89
CA ASN A 40 5.49 2.27 -12.39
C ASN A 40 4.40 2.85 -11.50
N GLU A 41 3.37 3.41 -12.12
CA GLU A 41 2.22 3.94 -11.43
C GLU A 41 1.17 2.86 -11.20
N PHE A 42 0.58 2.82 -10.01
CA PHE A 42 -0.65 2.12 -9.72
C PHE A 42 -1.80 3.10 -9.53
N GLU A 43 -3.03 2.62 -9.68
CA GLU A 43 -4.25 3.40 -9.43
C GLU A 43 -5.22 2.57 -8.59
N ILE A 44 -5.85 3.18 -7.59
CA ILE A 44 -6.92 2.57 -6.81
C ILE A 44 -8.21 2.71 -7.61
N THR A 45 -8.72 1.59 -8.11
CA THR A 45 -9.89 1.57 -9.00
C THR A 45 -11.03 0.68 -8.51
N ASN A 46 -10.77 -0.18 -7.52
CA ASN A 46 -11.74 -1.13 -7.02
C ASN A 46 -12.40 -0.59 -5.76
N TYR A 47 -13.46 0.20 -5.90
CA TYR A 47 -14.29 0.67 -4.81
C TYR A 47 -15.41 -0.35 -4.56
N LYS A 48 -15.47 -0.86 -3.32
CA LYS A 48 -16.41 -1.89 -2.91
C LYS A 48 -17.12 -1.51 -1.61
N TRP A 49 -18.20 -2.20 -1.29
CA TRP A 49 -19.10 -1.98 -0.16
C TRP A 49 -19.78 -0.61 -0.25
N ARG A 50 -19.96 0.09 0.87
CA ARG A 50 -20.54 1.42 0.83
C ARG A 50 -19.49 2.47 0.43
N ASN A 51 -19.83 3.30 -0.55
CA ASN A 51 -18.98 4.41 -0.98
C ASN A 51 -19.86 5.65 -1.18
N VAL A 52 -19.68 6.66 -0.33
CA VAL A 52 -20.33 7.96 -0.48
C VAL A 52 -19.74 8.72 -1.66
N TYR A 53 -18.42 8.58 -1.84
CA TYR A 53 -17.69 9.05 -3.01
C TYR A 53 -16.44 8.17 -3.26
N THR A 54 -15.83 8.32 -4.42
CA THR A 54 -14.71 7.48 -4.85
C THR A 54 -13.56 8.36 -5.35
N PRO A 55 -12.75 8.94 -4.44
CA PRO A 55 -11.67 9.83 -4.83
C PRO A 55 -10.63 9.09 -5.65
N LYS A 56 -10.12 9.73 -6.72
CA LYS A 56 -9.04 9.17 -7.52
C LYS A 56 -7.77 9.14 -6.69
N VAL A 57 -7.10 7.99 -6.65
CA VAL A 57 -5.79 7.83 -6.01
C VAL A 57 -4.84 7.14 -6.97
N VAL A 58 -3.67 7.72 -7.13
CA VAL A 58 -2.54 7.12 -7.86
C VAL A 58 -1.33 7.05 -6.96
N GLY A 59 -0.42 6.14 -7.24
CA GLY A 59 0.82 6.06 -6.48
C GLY A 59 1.93 5.31 -7.20
N LYS A 60 3.11 5.36 -6.62
CA LYS A 60 4.33 4.72 -7.11
C LYS A 60 5.14 4.17 -5.95
N MET A 61 5.81 3.04 -6.17
CA MET A 61 6.83 2.53 -5.25
C MET A 61 8.13 2.26 -6.00
N GLY A 62 9.25 2.57 -5.35
CA GLY A 62 10.60 2.30 -5.81
C GLY A 62 11.42 1.60 -4.73
N PHE A 63 12.32 0.71 -5.14
CA PHE A 63 13.29 0.08 -4.27
C PHE A 63 14.61 0.84 -4.32
N ILE A 64 15.10 1.29 -3.16
CA ILE A 64 16.39 1.98 -3.01
C ILE A 64 17.33 1.02 -2.28
N PRO A 65 18.38 0.49 -2.96
CA PRO A 65 19.33 -0.42 -2.32
C PRO A 65 19.95 0.17 -1.05
N GLY A 66 19.90 -0.59 0.05
CA GLY A 66 20.41 -0.16 1.35
C GLY A 66 19.51 0.76 2.16
N GLU A 67 18.49 1.40 1.54
CA GLU A 67 17.51 2.22 2.26
C GLU A 67 16.18 1.48 2.48
N GLY A 68 15.60 0.85 1.42
CA GLY A 68 14.34 0.12 1.51
C GLY A 68 13.36 0.42 0.37
N ILE A 69 12.07 0.35 0.65
CA ILE A 69 11.00 0.64 -0.32
C ILE A 69 10.43 2.02 -0.03
N PHE A 70 10.52 2.92 -1.00
CA PHE A 70 9.96 4.26 -0.92
C PHE A 70 8.66 4.34 -1.72
N ALA A 71 7.64 4.92 -1.12
CA ALA A 71 6.32 5.07 -1.74
C ALA A 71 5.87 6.53 -1.76
N LYS A 72 5.16 6.89 -2.84
CA LYS A 72 4.48 8.17 -3.04
C LYS A 72 3.06 7.88 -3.48
N MET A 73 2.06 8.44 -2.79
CA MET A 73 0.64 8.32 -3.15
C MET A 73 0.00 9.69 -3.20
N THR A 74 -0.79 9.95 -4.24
CA THR A 74 -1.55 11.19 -4.41
C THR A 74 -3.04 10.88 -4.46
N CYS A 75 -3.81 11.49 -3.58
CA CYS A 75 -5.26 11.49 -3.59
C CYS A 75 -5.78 12.82 -4.15
N PHE A 76 -6.63 12.75 -5.17
CA PHE A 76 -7.31 13.91 -5.76
C PHE A 76 -8.62 14.15 -5.00
N GLU A 77 -8.51 14.96 -3.96
CA GLU A 77 -9.57 15.23 -3.01
C GLU A 77 -9.37 16.62 -2.41
N GLU A 78 -10.41 17.46 -2.51
CA GLU A 78 -10.43 18.77 -1.88
C GLU A 78 -10.80 18.63 -0.40
N ASN A 79 -10.10 19.35 0.49
CA ASN A 79 -10.39 19.38 1.92
C ASN A 79 -10.56 17.99 2.58
N PRO A 80 -9.57 17.08 2.49
CA PRO A 80 -9.67 15.77 3.11
C PRO A 80 -9.92 15.87 4.61
N LEU A 81 -10.88 15.09 5.14
CA LEU A 81 -11.08 14.99 6.58
C LEU A 81 -9.79 14.54 7.26
N ALA A 82 -9.30 15.29 8.25
CA ALA A 82 -8.06 15.01 8.96
C ALA A 82 -8.14 15.53 10.41
N LEU A 83 -8.91 14.85 11.24
CA LEU A 83 -9.10 15.20 12.66
C LEU A 83 -8.07 14.53 13.57
N LYS A 84 -7.49 13.42 13.12
CA LYS A 84 -6.47 12.69 13.88
C LYS A 84 -5.13 13.44 13.78
N THR A 85 -4.54 13.74 14.92
CA THR A 85 -3.34 14.60 15.02
C THR A 85 -2.16 13.94 15.71
N GLN A 86 -2.32 12.69 16.15
CA GLN A 86 -1.27 11.91 16.78
C GLN A 86 -1.00 10.64 15.98
N ASP A 87 0.25 10.16 15.98
CA ASP A 87 0.56 8.83 15.51
C ASP A 87 -0.14 7.78 16.40
N ARG A 88 -0.55 6.67 15.79
CA ARG A 88 -1.34 5.59 16.39
C ARG A 88 -2.83 5.91 16.60
N ASP A 89 -3.28 7.13 16.30
CA ASP A 89 -4.71 7.41 16.17
C ASP A 89 -5.32 6.59 15.03
N ARG A 90 -6.61 6.30 15.12
CA ARG A 90 -7.37 5.62 14.05
C ARG A 90 -7.56 6.54 12.84
N VAL A 91 -6.51 6.65 12.01
CA VAL A 91 -6.54 7.52 10.82
C VAL A 91 -7.56 7.04 9.76
N CYS A 92 -8.02 5.80 9.83
CA CYS A 92 -9.11 5.29 8.98
C CYS A 92 -10.48 5.96 9.25
N ASP A 93 -10.65 6.64 10.40
CA ASP A 93 -11.82 7.50 10.63
C ASP A 93 -11.71 8.82 9.84
N ASP A 94 -10.52 9.23 9.43
CA ASP A 94 -10.28 10.36 8.54
C ASP A 94 -10.36 9.92 7.07
N SER A 95 -10.01 10.83 6.14
CA SER A 95 -9.72 10.45 4.76
C SER A 95 -8.26 9.95 4.68
N ALA A 96 -8.05 8.64 4.68
CA ALA A 96 -6.73 8.04 4.76
C ALA A 96 -6.35 7.26 3.49
N MET A 97 -5.04 7.14 3.24
CA MET A 97 -4.44 6.18 2.30
C MET A 97 -3.66 5.13 3.07
N GLU A 98 -3.56 3.92 2.50
CA GLU A 98 -2.89 2.81 3.16
C GLU A 98 -2.00 2.04 2.18
N ILE A 99 -0.89 1.51 2.70
CA ILE A 99 0.01 0.59 2.00
C ILE A 99 0.21 -0.64 2.89
N PHE A 100 -0.18 -1.80 2.36
CA PHE A 100 0.06 -3.09 3.03
C PHE A 100 1.08 -3.89 2.23
N LEU A 101 2.11 -4.40 2.91
CA LEU A 101 3.11 -5.28 2.33
C LEU A 101 3.15 -6.59 3.12
N ALA A 102 3.16 -7.72 2.43
CA ALA A 102 3.18 -9.04 3.05
C ALA A 102 4.33 -9.88 2.47
N PHE A 103 5.04 -10.56 3.37
CA PHE A 103 6.20 -11.35 3.05
C PHE A 103 5.95 -12.81 3.43
N THR A 104 6.35 -13.72 2.57
CA THR A 104 6.30 -15.16 2.82
C THR A 104 7.71 -15.69 3.03
N GLU A 105 7.88 -16.60 3.98
CA GLU A 105 9.10 -17.39 4.12
C GLU A 105 9.25 -18.35 2.94
N GLU A 106 10.45 -18.89 2.74
CA GLU A 106 10.69 -19.88 1.68
C GLU A 106 9.77 -21.09 1.85
N GLY A 107 9.00 -21.40 0.81
CA GLY A 107 8.01 -22.48 0.81
C GLY A 107 6.67 -22.16 1.50
N GLU A 108 6.54 -21.01 2.16
CA GLU A 108 5.27 -20.56 2.73
C GLU A 108 4.31 -20.11 1.61
N LYS A 109 3.06 -20.58 1.66
CA LYS A 109 2.03 -20.16 0.72
C LYS A 109 1.32 -18.90 1.20
N LEU A 110 0.92 -18.05 0.26
CA LEU A 110 0.07 -16.89 0.54
C LEU A 110 -1.21 -17.34 1.28
N SER A 111 -1.41 -16.77 2.47
CA SER A 111 -2.58 -17.01 3.32
C SER A 111 -2.90 -15.76 4.14
N ASN A 112 -4.00 -15.79 4.88
CA ASN A 112 -4.33 -14.66 5.78
C ASN A 112 -3.51 -14.66 7.08
N ASP A 113 -2.73 -15.72 7.33
CA ASP A 113 -1.91 -15.87 8.54
C ASP A 113 -0.43 -15.58 8.32
N ILE A 114 -0.05 -15.08 7.15
CA ILE A 114 1.34 -14.66 6.88
C ILE A 114 1.67 -13.34 7.60
N MET A 115 2.97 -13.05 7.70
CA MET A 115 3.47 -11.76 8.18
C MET A 115 3.13 -10.67 7.17
N TYR A 116 2.51 -9.59 7.63
CA TYR A 116 2.31 -8.39 6.83
C TYR A 116 2.39 -7.12 7.68
N ILE A 117 2.62 -6.01 7.03
CA ILE A 117 2.62 -4.68 7.61
C ILE A 117 1.46 -3.88 7.02
N ASN A 118 0.87 -3.00 7.83
CA ASN A 118 -0.09 -1.99 7.39
C ASN A 118 0.41 -0.61 7.82
N PHE A 119 0.65 0.25 6.85
CA PHE A 119 0.91 1.66 7.05
C PHE A 119 -0.29 2.44 6.51
N GLU A 120 -1.00 3.08 7.44
CA GLU A 120 -2.16 3.92 7.18
C GLU A 120 -1.78 5.35 7.53
N PHE A 121 -2.12 6.32 6.70
CA PHE A 121 -1.74 7.71 6.94
C PHE A 121 -2.81 8.67 6.42
N ASN A 122 -3.04 9.74 7.18
CA ASN A 122 -3.96 10.82 6.82
C ASN A 122 -3.22 12.02 6.23
N SER A 123 -3.97 13.03 5.82
CA SER A 123 -3.41 14.26 5.24
C SER A 123 -2.73 15.20 6.25
N ASN A 124 -2.66 14.84 7.52
CA ASN A 124 -1.83 15.49 8.55
C ASN A 124 -0.49 14.79 8.75
N ALA A 125 -0.12 13.83 7.87
CA ALA A 125 1.06 12.98 8.00
C ALA A 125 1.08 12.16 9.31
N LYS A 126 -0.08 11.80 9.84
CA LYS A 126 -0.19 10.94 11.02
C LYS A 126 -0.35 9.50 10.60
N MET A 127 0.38 8.61 11.26
CA MET A 127 0.46 7.21 10.90
C MET A 127 -0.16 6.29 11.95
N TYR A 128 -0.96 5.33 11.45
CA TYR A 128 -1.34 4.13 12.18
C TYR A 128 -0.63 2.95 11.51
N ALA A 129 0.50 2.53 12.07
CA ALA A 129 1.37 1.54 11.45
C ALA A 129 1.62 0.35 12.36
N LYS A 130 1.32 -0.86 11.85
CA LYS A 130 1.45 -2.13 12.57
C LYS A 130 2.05 -3.22 11.71
N TYR A 131 2.61 -4.25 12.35
CA TYR A 131 3.05 -5.49 11.73
C TYR A 131 2.62 -6.70 12.55
N GLY A 132 2.55 -7.86 11.93
CA GLY A 132 2.17 -9.13 12.56
C GLY A 132 1.38 -10.05 11.64
N LYS A 133 1.03 -11.23 12.13
CA LYS A 133 0.21 -12.22 11.43
C LYS A 133 -1.28 -12.01 11.76
N GLY A 134 -2.14 -12.19 10.77
CA GLY A 134 -3.60 -12.04 10.94
C GLY A 134 -4.05 -10.61 11.27
N ARG A 135 -5.35 -10.41 11.48
CA ARG A 135 -5.94 -9.08 11.75
C ARG A 135 -5.78 -8.62 13.21
N LYS A 136 -5.74 -9.56 14.16
CA LYS A 136 -5.71 -9.27 15.62
C LYS A 136 -4.31 -9.46 16.20
N GLY A 137 -4.03 -8.80 17.35
CA GLY A 137 -2.77 -8.99 18.07
C GLY A 137 -1.54 -8.41 17.39
N ARG A 138 -1.70 -7.46 16.49
CA ARG A 138 -0.62 -6.83 15.72
C ARG A 138 0.11 -5.79 16.56
N THR A 139 1.42 -5.69 16.35
CA THR A 139 2.32 -4.80 17.09
C THR A 139 2.42 -3.44 16.38
N PHE A 140 2.31 -2.34 17.10
CA PHE A 140 2.67 -1.03 16.58
C PHE A 140 4.17 -0.96 16.31
N ILE A 141 4.56 -0.26 15.26
CA ILE A 141 5.97 0.12 15.08
C ILE A 141 6.40 1.06 16.22
N SER A 142 7.71 1.05 16.53
CA SER A 142 8.25 1.97 17.54
C SER A 142 8.19 3.42 17.06
N GLU A 143 8.32 4.38 18.00
CA GLU A 143 8.37 5.80 17.65
C GLU A 143 9.61 6.16 16.84
N GLU A 144 10.74 5.47 17.12
CA GLU A 144 11.98 5.62 16.37
C GLU A 144 11.79 5.17 14.92
N LEU A 145 11.17 3.99 14.72
CA LEU A 145 10.88 3.47 13.39
C LEU A 145 9.86 4.36 12.66
N CYS A 146 8.86 4.90 13.35
CA CYS A 146 7.91 5.84 12.77
C CYS A 146 8.62 7.10 12.24
N LYS A 147 9.60 7.63 12.98
CA LYS A 147 10.43 8.76 12.53
C LYS A 147 11.34 8.38 11.35
N GLU A 148 11.91 7.18 11.35
CA GLU A 148 12.74 6.67 10.25
C GLU A 148 11.92 6.50 8.97
N CYS A 149 10.68 6.04 9.06
CA CYS A 149 9.75 5.97 7.92
C CYS A 149 9.50 7.33 7.28
N GLY A 150 9.57 8.42 8.06
CA GLY A 150 9.56 9.79 7.58
C GLY A 150 8.33 10.11 6.72
N CYS A 151 7.13 9.76 7.20
CA CYS A 151 5.90 10.11 6.50
C CYS A 151 5.79 11.62 6.35
N THR A 152 5.66 12.10 5.11
CA THR A 152 5.44 13.52 4.81
C THR A 152 4.22 13.69 3.94
N VAL A 153 3.57 14.85 4.07
CA VAL A 153 2.42 15.21 3.24
C VAL A 153 2.61 16.60 2.66
N THR A 154 2.34 16.75 1.38
CA THR A 154 2.15 18.03 0.71
C THR A 154 0.71 18.14 0.24
N LYS A 155 0.14 19.34 0.28
CA LYS A 155 -1.25 19.64 -0.12
C LYS A 155 -1.29 20.75 -1.13
N ASP A 156 -2.18 20.66 -2.09
CA ASP A 156 -2.63 21.76 -2.94
C ASP A 156 -4.16 21.91 -2.83
N GLU A 157 -4.76 22.75 -3.65
CA GLU A 157 -6.21 23.03 -3.60
C GLU A 157 -7.06 21.80 -3.94
N LYS A 158 -6.54 20.83 -4.69
CA LYS A 158 -7.30 19.73 -5.29
C LYS A 158 -6.77 18.34 -4.95
N SER A 159 -5.63 18.28 -4.27
CA SER A 159 -5.00 17.00 -3.96
C SER A 159 -4.09 17.07 -2.73
N TRP A 160 -3.78 15.90 -2.22
CA TRP A 160 -2.73 15.74 -1.23
C TRP A 160 -1.86 14.53 -1.58
N THR A 161 -0.57 14.69 -1.37
CA THR A 161 0.43 13.66 -1.67
C THR A 161 1.17 13.29 -0.41
N ALA A 162 1.18 12.00 -0.11
CA ALA A 162 1.96 11.43 0.99
C ALA A 162 3.16 10.66 0.44
N THR A 163 4.28 10.72 1.17
CA THR A 163 5.43 9.84 0.94
C THR A 163 5.83 9.13 2.21
N VAL A 164 6.31 7.90 2.10
CA VAL A 164 6.76 7.08 3.22
C VAL A 164 7.88 6.14 2.78
N LEU A 165 8.86 5.92 3.66
CA LEU A 165 9.88 4.89 3.49
C LEU A 165 9.54 3.68 4.36
N PHE A 166 9.71 2.50 3.83
CA PHE A 166 9.76 1.24 4.56
C PHE A 166 11.24 0.85 4.71
N PRO A 167 11.86 1.11 5.86
CA PRO A 167 13.31 0.92 6.03
C PRO A 167 13.71 -0.53 5.79
N ILE A 168 14.78 -0.75 5.03
CA ILE A 168 15.21 -2.08 4.61
C ILE A 168 15.47 -3.00 5.80
N LYS A 169 16.11 -2.48 6.86
CA LYS A 169 16.39 -3.24 8.07
C LYS A 169 15.11 -3.74 8.76
N PHE A 170 14.08 -2.90 8.81
CA PHE A 170 12.78 -3.31 9.35
C PHE A 170 12.14 -4.41 8.51
N LEU A 171 12.16 -4.29 7.18
CA LEU A 171 11.60 -5.30 6.29
C LEU A 171 12.33 -6.63 6.41
N GLU A 172 13.66 -6.62 6.38
CA GLU A 172 14.49 -7.82 6.39
C GLU A 172 14.51 -8.51 7.75
N GLU A 173 14.67 -7.76 8.87
CA GLU A 173 14.87 -8.33 10.20
C GLU A 173 13.56 -8.58 10.97
N THR A 174 12.51 -7.79 10.71
CA THR A 174 11.26 -7.88 11.49
C THR A 174 10.12 -8.50 10.70
N CYS A 175 10.08 -8.25 9.38
CA CYS A 175 8.94 -8.65 8.55
C CYS A 175 9.18 -9.91 7.72
N ASN A 176 10.28 -10.62 7.94
CA ASN A 176 10.65 -11.85 7.23
C ASN A 176 10.83 -11.64 5.70
N ALA A 177 11.17 -10.43 5.27
CA ALA A 177 11.34 -10.15 3.84
C ALA A 177 12.55 -10.88 3.22
N GLY A 178 13.46 -11.41 4.06
CA GLY A 178 14.77 -11.86 3.59
C GLY A 178 15.56 -10.70 3.00
N LYS A 179 16.69 -10.99 2.36
CA LYS A 179 17.47 -9.97 1.69
C LYS A 179 16.76 -9.48 0.43
N LEU A 180 16.41 -8.20 0.40
CA LEU A 180 15.74 -7.59 -0.74
C LEU A 180 16.72 -7.13 -1.80
N ASP A 181 16.49 -7.53 -3.05
CA ASP A 181 17.22 -7.08 -4.25
C ASP A 181 16.32 -7.28 -5.49
N VAL A 182 16.83 -6.94 -6.66
CA VAL A 182 16.20 -7.23 -7.96
C VAL A 182 15.87 -8.72 -8.07
N GLY A 183 14.65 -9.04 -8.46
CA GLY A 183 14.09 -10.40 -8.48
C GLY A 183 13.35 -10.81 -7.21
N SER A 184 13.50 -10.09 -6.09
CA SER A 184 12.72 -10.37 -4.87
C SER A 184 11.23 -10.21 -5.12
N GLN A 185 10.45 -11.12 -4.55
CA GLN A 185 9.00 -11.19 -4.70
C GLN A 185 8.33 -11.18 -3.33
N PHE A 186 7.26 -10.43 -3.22
CA PHE A 186 6.40 -10.33 -2.04
C PHE A 186 4.99 -9.93 -2.47
N TYR A 187 4.12 -9.51 -1.57
CA TYR A 187 2.75 -9.14 -1.89
C TYR A 187 2.44 -7.75 -1.37
N CYS A 188 1.59 -7.01 -2.09
CA CYS A 188 1.18 -5.66 -1.70
C CYS A 188 -0.28 -5.38 -2.05
N ASN A 189 -0.87 -4.45 -1.33
CA ASN A 189 -2.08 -3.78 -1.77
C ASN A 189 -2.06 -2.32 -1.29
N PHE A 190 -2.80 -1.47 -1.98
CA PHE A 190 -2.91 -0.05 -1.71
C PHE A 190 -4.37 0.28 -1.53
N TYR A 191 -4.67 1.16 -0.56
CA TYR A 191 -6.05 1.44 -0.22
C TYR A 191 -6.32 2.93 -0.05
N LYS A 192 -7.58 3.27 -0.23
CA LYS A 192 -8.18 4.54 0.14
C LYS A 192 -9.38 4.25 1.01
N ILE A 193 -9.47 4.91 2.17
CA ILE A 193 -10.49 4.60 3.17
C ILE A 193 -10.99 5.86 3.88
N SER A 194 -12.24 5.81 4.28
CA SER A 194 -12.80 6.50 5.44
C SER A 194 -13.90 5.65 6.06
N GLU A 195 -13.86 5.45 7.37
CA GLU A 195 -14.93 4.79 8.13
C GLU A 195 -15.96 5.80 8.69
N THR A 196 -15.78 7.12 8.46
CA THR A 196 -16.75 8.14 8.86
C THR A 196 -17.97 8.11 7.93
N PRO A 197 -19.19 7.94 8.45
CA PRO A 197 -20.39 7.66 7.66
C PRO A 197 -20.71 8.69 6.57
N GLU A 198 -20.40 9.97 6.81
CA GLU A 198 -20.65 11.09 5.91
C GLU A 198 -19.77 11.08 4.66
N ILE A 199 -18.60 10.42 4.76
CA ILE A 199 -17.60 10.33 3.69
C ILE A 199 -17.12 8.88 3.49
N GLU A 200 -17.87 7.89 3.97
CA GLU A 200 -17.48 6.48 3.96
C GLU A 200 -17.12 5.99 2.55
N HIS A 201 -15.96 5.39 2.42
CA HIS A 201 -15.50 4.77 1.18
C HIS A 201 -14.37 3.76 1.42
N TYR A 202 -14.28 2.76 0.53
CA TYR A 202 -13.32 1.68 0.59
C TYR A 202 -12.79 1.35 -0.81
N GLY A 203 -11.65 1.88 -1.16
CA GLY A 203 -10.96 1.64 -2.44
C GLY A 203 -9.76 0.73 -2.29
N SER A 204 -9.48 -0.12 -3.28
CA SER A 204 -8.28 -0.96 -3.32
C SER A 204 -7.67 -1.01 -4.72
N PHE A 205 -6.35 -1.25 -4.78
CA PHE A 205 -5.64 -1.55 -6.02
C PHE A 205 -5.95 -2.97 -6.50
N SER A 206 -5.65 -3.99 -5.69
CA SER A 206 -6.05 -5.37 -5.96
C SER A 206 -7.44 -5.63 -5.40
N PRO A 207 -8.37 -6.21 -6.18
CA PRO A 207 -9.74 -6.43 -5.75
C PRO A 207 -9.84 -7.34 -4.53
N ILE A 208 -10.80 -7.06 -3.64
CA ILE A 208 -11.05 -7.86 -2.43
C ILE A 208 -12.38 -8.59 -2.55
N GLY A 209 -12.37 -9.91 -2.27
CA GLY A 209 -13.52 -10.79 -2.41
C GLY A 209 -14.45 -10.88 -1.19
N THR A 210 -14.16 -10.22 -0.05
CA THR A 210 -14.99 -10.32 1.17
C THR A 210 -16.34 -9.61 1.02
N GLU A 211 -17.38 -10.10 1.70
CA GLU A 211 -18.72 -9.51 1.67
C GLU A 211 -18.80 -8.22 2.50
N THR A 212 -18.07 -8.16 3.61
CA THR A 212 -18.01 -7.00 4.50
C THR A 212 -16.65 -6.30 4.41
N PRO A 213 -16.56 -4.98 4.73
CA PRO A 213 -15.32 -4.23 4.66
C PRO A 213 -14.19 -4.89 5.47
N ASN A 214 -13.13 -5.28 4.79
CA ASN A 214 -11.94 -5.86 5.40
C ASN A 214 -10.73 -5.81 4.45
N PHE A 215 -9.77 -4.94 4.72
CA PHE A 215 -8.51 -4.86 3.99
C PHE A 215 -7.43 -5.82 4.51
N HIS A 216 -7.59 -6.34 5.75
CA HIS A 216 -6.63 -7.24 6.39
C HIS A 216 -6.77 -8.70 5.92
N VAL A 217 -6.67 -8.90 4.61
CA VAL A 217 -6.86 -10.20 3.94
C VAL A 217 -5.76 -10.41 2.88
N PRO A 218 -4.53 -10.78 3.31
CA PRO A 218 -3.36 -10.93 2.42
C PRO A 218 -3.58 -11.80 1.19
N ILE A 219 -4.48 -12.77 1.22
CA ILE A 219 -4.80 -13.62 0.04
C ILE A 219 -5.29 -12.83 -1.19
N TYR A 220 -5.73 -11.58 -1.01
CA TYR A 220 -6.13 -10.68 -2.08
C TYR A 220 -5.06 -9.65 -2.46
N PHE A 221 -3.86 -9.74 -1.88
CA PHE A 221 -2.80 -8.82 -2.26
C PHE A 221 -2.25 -9.17 -3.65
N ALA A 222 -1.87 -8.15 -4.39
CA ALA A 222 -1.17 -8.31 -5.65
C ALA A 222 0.26 -8.83 -5.41
N LYS A 223 0.79 -9.58 -6.37
CA LYS A 223 2.20 -9.95 -6.37
C LYS A 223 3.05 -8.72 -6.65
N ALA A 224 4.08 -8.47 -5.85
CA ALA A 224 5.07 -7.43 -6.06
C ALA A 224 6.40 -8.04 -6.46
N ILE A 225 7.10 -7.43 -7.44
CA ILE A 225 8.41 -7.88 -7.91
C ILE A 225 9.32 -6.65 -8.01
N ILE A 226 10.52 -6.73 -7.42
CA ILE A 226 11.56 -5.73 -7.63
C ILE A 226 12.22 -5.99 -8.99
N VAL A 227 12.26 -4.96 -9.83
CA VAL A 227 12.85 -5.00 -11.18
C VAL A 227 13.91 -3.90 -11.36
N GLU A 228 14.80 -4.04 -12.37
CA GLU A 228 15.77 -3.00 -12.73
C GLU A 228 15.10 -1.67 -13.14
#